data_3c1c89a9de65ae3dfff876da94a8bbf9
#
_entry.id   3c1c89a9de65ae3dfff876da94a8bbf9
#
_cell.length_a   1.000
_cell.length_b   1.000
_cell.length_c   1.000
_cell.angle_alpha   90.00
_cell.angle_beta   90.00
_cell.angle_gamma   90.00
#
_symmetry.space_group_name_H-M   'P 1'
#
loop_
_entity.id
_entity.type
_entity.pdbx_description
1 polymer ?
#
loop_
_entity_poly.entity_id
_entity_poly.type
_entity_poly.pdbx_seq_one_letter_code
_entity_poly.pdbx_strand_id
1 'polypeptide(L)'
;MQKILIVIDMQNDFVTGSLGSEAAQVAAKNIAAHINEYDTVIFTRDTHGPDYLDTLEGKFLPVPHCIKDTEGWEIIPELVNRVSKVKNLYVVDKDTFGTFIWGSMSVNMSVDEDTTIEICGVCTDICVVSNALIMRAFRPNQKIECHKDWCAGTSIAAHEAALKVMESCQIEVI
;
A
#
# COMPACT_ATOMS: atom_id res chain seq x y z
N MET A 1 -13.74 -6.30 17.25
CA MET A 1 -12.31 -6.05 16.97
C MET A 1 -12.25 -4.99 15.88
N GLN A 2 -11.52 -3.93 16.11
CA GLN A 2 -11.35 -2.86 15.10
C GLN A 2 -10.41 -3.36 14.00
N LYS A 3 -10.73 -3.03 12.74
CA LYS A 3 -9.90 -3.32 11.59
C LYS A 3 -9.53 -2.04 10.87
N ILE A 4 -8.27 -1.91 10.50
CA ILE A 4 -7.76 -0.80 9.70
C ILE A 4 -7.23 -1.37 8.40
N LEU A 5 -7.68 -0.85 7.28
CA LEU A 5 -7.14 -1.20 5.97
C LEU A 5 -6.08 -0.19 5.54
N ILE A 6 -4.90 -0.68 5.20
CA ILE A 6 -3.83 0.11 4.61
C ILE A 6 -3.68 -0.29 3.15
N VAL A 7 -3.95 0.66 2.28
CA VAL A 7 -3.92 0.49 0.81
C VAL A 7 -2.66 1.16 0.28
N ILE A 8 -1.71 0.36 -0.13
CA ILE A 8 -0.39 0.81 -0.56
C ILE A 8 -0.41 1.17 -2.04
N ASP A 9 -0.13 2.43 -2.34
CA ASP A 9 0.23 2.99 -3.64
C ASP A 9 -0.71 2.63 -4.82
N MET A 10 -2.01 2.52 -4.55
CA MET A 10 -3.01 2.25 -5.60
C MET A 10 -3.29 3.52 -6.43
N GLN A 11 -2.25 4.00 -7.11
CA GLN A 11 -2.21 5.20 -7.93
C GLN A 11 -2.40 4.88 -9.42
N ASN A 12 -2.78 5.88 -10.21
CA ASN A 12 -3.03 5.68 -11.64
C ASN A 12 -1.82 5.09 -12.37
N ASP A 13 -0.60 5.56 -12.09
CA ASP A 13 0.60 5.08 -12.76
C ASP A 13 0.88 3.60 -12.49
N PHE A 14 0.54 3.08 -11.32
CA PHE A 14 0.74 1.66 -10.98
C PHE A 14 -0.42 0.76 -11.40
N VAL A 15 -1.60 1.30 -11.69
CA VAL A 15 -2.76 0.47 -12.04
C VAL A 15 -3.01 0.45 -13.54
N THR A 16 -3.04 1.63 -14.19
CA THR A 16 -3.37 1.76 -15.63
C THR A 16 -2.36 2.61 -16.40
N GLY A 17 -1.47 3.34 -15.70
CA GLY A 17 -0.50 4.27 -16.29
C GLY A 17 0.83 3.62 -16.64
N SER A 18 1.93 4.37 -16.46
CA SER A 18 3.27 4.03 -16.96
C SER A 18 3.84 2.69 -16.46
N LEU A 19 3.45 2.27 -15.26
CA LEU A 19 3.83 1.00 -14.63
C LEU A 19 2.61 0.09 -14.37
N GLY A 20 1.49 0.35 -15.04
CA GLY A 20 0.25 -0.38 -14.88
C GLY A 20 0.33 -1.85 -15.30
N SER A 21 -0.47 -2.70 -14.63
CA SER A 21 -0.56 -4.12 -14.94
C SER A 21 -1.99 -4.67 -14.81
N GLU A 22 -2.31 -5.74 -15.50
CA GLU A 22 -3.59 -6.44 -15.33
C GLU A 22 -3.78 -6.95 -13.90
N ALA A 23 -2.70 -7.43 -13.27
CA ALA A 23 -2.74 -7.90 -11.88
C ALA A 23 -3.08 -6.74 -10.91
N ALA A 24 -2.52 -5.55 -11.10
CA ALA A 24 -2.86 -4.38 -10.31
C ALA A 24 -4.33 -3.95 -10.50
N GLN A 25 -4.87 -4.07 -11.72
CA GLN A 25 -6.29 -3.79 -11.99
C GLN A 25 -7.22 -4.81 -11.32
N VAL A 26 -6.81 -6.08 -11.23
CA VAL A 26 -7.56 -7.10 -10.48
C VAL A 26 -7.52 -6.79 -8.98
N ALA A 27 -6.36 -6.48 -8.43
CA ALA A 27 -6.21 -6.07 -7.04
C ALA A 27 -7.09 -4.84 -6.72
N ALA A 28 -7.13 -3.83 -7.60
CA ALA A 28 -7.97 -2.65 -7.46
C ALA A 28 -9.47 -3.01 -7.32
N LYS A 29 -9.96 -3.93 -8.14
CA LYS A 29 -11.36 -4.40 -8.09
C LYS A 29 -11.67 -5.13 -6.78
N ASN A 30 -10.74 -5.97 -6.32
CA ASN A 30 -10.90 -6.69 -5.06
C ASN A 30 -10.94 -5.72 -3.88
N ILE A 31 -10.03 -4.75 -3.83
CA ILE A 31 -10.04 -3.69 -2.81
C ILE A 31 -11.35 -2.90 -2.86
N ALA A 32 -11.76 -2.46 -4.04
CA ALA A 32 -12.97 -1.67 -4.23
C ALA A 32 -14.25 -2.40 -3.79
N ALA A 33 -14.30 -3.73 -3.87
CA ALA A 33 -15.42 -4.54 -3.43
C ALA A 33 -15.59 -4.54 -1.91
N HIS A 34 -14.49 -4.41 -1.15
CA HIS A 34 -14.46 -4.60 0.30
C HIS A 34 -14.11 -3.35 1.12
N ILE A 35 -13.59 -2.30 0.51
CA ILE A 35 -13.06 -1.10 1.21
C ILE A 35 -14.08 -0.46 2.18
N ASN A 36 -15.38 -0.55 1.90
CA ASN A 36 -16.44 -0.03 2.76
C ASN A 36 -16.77 -0.91 3.98
N GLU A 37 -16.11 -2.04 4.15
CA GLU A 37 -16.21 -2.89 5.34
C GLU A 37 -15.34 -2.37 6.49
N TYR A 38 -14.48 -1.39 6.21
CA TYR A 38 -13.55 -0.80 7.17
C TYR A 38 -14.02 0.57 7.64
N ASP A 39 -13.95 0.81 8.95
CA ASP A 39 -14.19 2.13 9.53
C ASP A 39 -13.02 3.09 9.29
N THR A 40 -11.82 2.56 9.16
CA THR A 40 -10.59 3.34 8.95
C THR A 40 -9.83 2.79 7.75
N VAL A 41 -9.52 3.66 6.80
CA VAL A 41 -8.70 3.37 5.62
C VAL A 41 -7.55 4.38 5.52
N ILE A 42 -6.37 3.87 5.24
CA ILE A 42 -5.16 4.67 5.03
C ILE A 42 -4.63 4.35 3.64
N PHE A 43 -4.62 5.33 2.77
CA PHE A 43 -3.92 5.24 1.49
C PHE A 43 -2.47 5.72 1.65
N THR A 44 -1.53 5.06 1.02
CA THR A 44 -0.23 5.66 0.73
C THR A 44 -0.16 6.09 -0.72
N ARG A 45 0.65 7.12 -0.99
CA ARG A 45 1.03 7.51 -2.34
C ARG A 45 2.54 7.59 -2.45
N ASP A 46 3.09 6.82 -3.36
CA ASP A 46 4.46 7.01 -3.80
C ASP A 46 4.58 8.39 -4.46
N THR A 47 5.61 9.15 -4.10
CA THR A 47 5.65 10.57 -4.45
C THR A 47 7.05 10.98 -4.88
N HIS A 48 7.21 11.27 -6.17
CA HIS A 48 8.47 11.68 -6.75
C HIS A 48 8.44 13.15 -7.20
N GLY A 49 9.61 13.77 -7.23
CA GLY A 49 9.81 15.07 -7.80
C GLY A 49 10.04 15.03 -9.33
N PRO A 50 10.04 16.19 -9.98
CA PRO A 50 10.33 16.29 -11.42
C PRO A 50 11.75 15.85 -11.80
N ASP A 51 12.63 15.74 -10.81
CA ASP A 51 14.02 15.29 -10.90
C ASP A 51 14.17 13.77 -10.71
N TYR A 52 13.08 13.00 -10.80
CA TYR A 52 13.05 11.54 -10.58
C TYR A 52 14.20 10.82 -11.30
N LEU A 53 14.46 11.13 -12.57
CA LEU A 53 15.50 10.46 -13.37
C LEU A 53 16.94 10.72 -12.86
N ASP A 54 17.15 11.72 -12.03
CA ASP A 54 18.43 12.02 -11.40
C ASP A 54 18.63 11.26 -10.08
N THR A 55 17.56 10.68 -9.54
CA THR A 55 17.58 9.88 -8.31
C THR A 55 18.22 8.52 -8.53
N LEU A 56 18.57 7.83 -7.44
CA LEU A 56 19.05 6.44 -7.51
C LEU A 56 17.97 5.52 -8.10
N GLU A 57 16.73 5.69 -7.68
CA GLU A 57 15.60 4.89 -8.18
C GLU A 57 15.38 5.11 -9.67
N GLY A 58 15.40 6.36 -10.14
CA GLY A 58 15.27 6.69 -11.56
C GLY A 58 16.40 6.16 -12.43
N LYS A 59 17.58 5.88 -11.84
CA LYS A 59 18.69 5.21 -12.55
C LYS A 59 18.47 3.71 -12.67
N PHE A 60 17.81 3.07 -11.69
CA PHE A 60 17.45 1.66 -11.75
C PHE A 60 16.20 1.41 -12.60
N LEU A 61 15.21 2.28 -12.49
CA LEU A 61 13.94 2.22 -13.22
C LEU A 61 13.72 3.55 -13.95
N PRO A 62 14.24 3.72 -15.18
CA PRO A 62 14.17 4.99 -15.92
C PRO A 62 12.79 5.23 -16.55
N VAL A 63 11.73 5.04 -15.78
CA VAL A 63 10.35 5.28 -16.13
C VAL A 63 9.74 6.26 -15.14
N PRO A 64 9.62 7.55 -15.48
CA PRO A 64 8.97 8.52 -14.60
C PRO A 64 7.55 8.07 -14.24
N HIS A 65 7.26 8.06 -12.94
CA HIS A 65 5.96 7.67 -12.42
C HIS A 65 5.69 8.42 -11.11
N CYS A 66 4.45 8.49 -10.74
CA CYS A 66 3.99 9.11 -9.48
C CYS A 66 4.63 10.48 -9.20
N ILE A 67 4.87 11.26 -10.27
CA ILE A 67 5.37 12.63 -10.13
C ILE A 67 4.29 13.47 -9.46
N LYS A 68 4.65 14.11 -8.38
CA LYS A 68 3.71 14.88 -7.55
C LYS A 68 2.88 15.87 -8.39
N ASP A 69 1.60 15.98 -8.05
CA ASP A 69 0.62 16.85 -8.69
C ASP A 69 0.30 16.49 -10.16
N THR A 70 0.67 15.28 -10.63
CA THR A 70 0.22 14.73 -11.92
C THR A 70 -0.94 13.76 -11.75
N GLU A 71 -1.67 13.49 -12.84
CA GLU A 71 -2.74 12.48 -12.85
C GLU A 71 -2.23 11.09 -12.46
N GLY A 72 -1.00 10.73 -12.87
CA GLY A 72 -0.37 9.45 -12.52
C GLY A 72 -0.17 9.24 -11.02
N TRP A 73 0.09 10.32 -10.28
CA TRP A 73 0.28 10.33 -8.84
C TRP A 73 -1.01 10.15 -8.04
N GLU A 74 -2.16 10.50 -8.59
CA GLU A 74 -3.43 10.41 -7.87
C GLU A 74 -3.85 8.96 -7.63
N ILE A 75 -4.52 8.72 -6.48
CA ILE A 75 -5.16 7.44 -6.19
C ILE A 75 -6.25 7.19 -7.23
N ILE A 76 -6.35 5.96 -7.70
CA ILE A 76 -7.32 5.59 -8.73
C ILE A 76 -8.76 5.98 -8.34
N PRO A 77 -9.54 6.55 -9.27
CA PRO A 77 -10.92 6.99 -9.00
C PRO A 77 -11.83 5.85 -8.52
N GLU A 78 -11.54 4.63 -8.92
CA GLU A 78 -12.31 3.45 -8.50
C GLU A 78 -12.31 3.27 -6.97
N LEU A 79 -11.22 3.59 -6.29
CA LEU A 79 -11.14 3.51 -4.83
C LEU A 79 -11.64 4.78 -4.14
N VAL A 80 -11.24 5.95 -4.63
CA VAL A 80 -11.65 7.24 -4.04
C VAL A 80 -13.17 7.39 -4.04
N ASN A 81 -13.85 6.94 -5.09
CA ASN A 81 -15.31 7.03 -5.20
C ASN A 81 -16.06 6.02 -4.32
N ARG A 82 -15.35 5.07 -3.70
CA ARG A 82 -15.98 4.00 -2.91
C ARG A 82 -15.84 4.13 -1.39
N VAL A 83 -15.08 5.10 -0.90
CA VAL A 83 -14.85 5.30 0.53
C VAL A 83 -15.99 6.05 1.26
N SER A 84 -17.19 6.06 0.71
CA SER A 84 -18.32 6.83 1.24
C SER A 84 -18.82 6.38 2.63
N LYS A 85 -18.51 5.14 3.03
CA LYS A 85 -18.86 4.59 4.35
C LYS A 85 -17.69 4.58 5.32
N VAL A 86 -16.50 4.91 4.86
CA VAL A 86 -15.29 4.99 5.69
C VAL A 86 -15.39 6.21 6.59
N LYS A 87 -15.24 6.01 7.90
CA LYS A 87 -15.35 7.09 8.90
C LYS A 87 -14.08 7.92 8.99
N ASN A 88 -12.94 7.24 8.92
CA ASN A 88 -11.63 7.85 9.05
C ASN A 88 -10.81 7.52 7.81
N LEU A 89 -10.53 8.53 7.01
CA LEU A 89 -9.75 8.41 5.78
C LEU A 89 -8.47 9.23 5.92
N TYR A 90 -7.34 8.58 5.70
CA TYR A 90 -6.04 9.22 5.72
C TYR A 90 -5.30 8.97 4.42
N VAL A 91 -4.47 9.93 4.02
CA VAL A 91 -3.56 9.79 2.89
C VAL A 91 -2.15 10.14 3.37
N VAL A 92 -1.20 9.30 3.05
CA VAL A 92 0.22 9.43 3.42
C VAL A 92 1.06 9.46 2.16
N ASP A 93 1.66 10.59 1.88
CA ASP A 93 2.65 10.70 0.82
C ASP A 93 4.01 10.20 1.34
N LYS A 94 4.70 9.42 0.56
CA LYS A 94 6.02 8.86 0.87
C LYS A 94 6.95 8.98 -0.32
N ASP A 95 8.21 9.26 -0.06
CA ASP A 95 9.30 9.39 -1.03
C ASP A 95 10.26 8.18 -1.02
N THR A 96 9.84 7.10 -0.38
CA THR A 96 10.58 5.84 -0.22
C THR A 96 9.61 4.66 -0.29
N PHE A 97 10.11 3.45 -0.56
CA PHE A 97 9.27 2.24 -0.67
C PHE A 97 8.44 1.97 0.58
N GLY A 98 9.02 2.12 1.76
CA GLY A 98 8.30 2.06 3.03
C GLY A 98 8.32 3.41 3.74
N THR A 99 7.48 3.61 4.76
CA THR A 99 7.47 4.85 5.53
C THR A 99 7.56 4.59 7.03
N PHE A 100 8.29 5.46 7.74
CA PHE A 100 8.42 5.40 9.20
C PHE A 100 7.21 5.99 9.96
N ILE A 101 6.22 6.53 9.28
CA ILE A 101 5.01 7.08 9.91
C ILE A 101 4.28 6.05 10.77
N TRP A 102 4.44 4.76 10.46
CA TRP A 102 3.85 3.66 11.21
C TRP A 102 4.26 3.63 12.69
N GLY A 103 5.43 4.20 13.02
CA GLY A 103 5.88 4.35 14.40
C GLY A 103 5.03 5.32 15.23
N SER A 104 4.44 6.32 14.60
CA SER A 104 3.58 7.33 15.23
C SER A 104 2.08 7.06 15.10
N MET A 105 1.70 6.00 14.40
CA MET A 105 0.31 5.68 14.06
C MET A 105 -0.59 5.49 15.30
N SER A 106 -0.05 4.94 16.40
CA SER A 106 -0.80 4.76 17.64
C SER A 106 -1.22 6.06 18.30
N VAL A 107 -0.41 7.10 18.16
CA VAL A 107 -0.67 8.40 18.78
C VAL A 107 -1.78 9.15 18.03
N ASN A 108 -1.81 9.02 16.71
CA ASN A 108 -2.68 9.81 15.85
C ASN A 108 -3.96 9.10 15.42
N MET A 109 -3.99 7.75 15.47
CA MET A 109 -5.06 6.94 14.87
C MET A 109 -5.72 5.96 15.84
N SER A 110 -5.46 6.07 17.14
CA SER A 110 -6.05 5.22 18.19
C SER A 110 -5.93 3.72 17.89
N VAL A 111 -4.76 3.29 17.41
CA VAL A 111 -4.48 1.87 17.14
C VAL A 111 -4.04 1.22 18.45
N ASP A 112 -4.89 0.41 19.03
CA ASP A 112 -4.61 -0.40 20.21
C ASP A 112 -4.12 -1.81 19.85
N GLU A 113 -3.75 -2.62 20.85
CA GLU A 113 -3.23 -3.98 20.63
C GLU A 113 -4.27 -4.94 20.08
N ASP A 114 -5.56 -4.66 20.28
CA ASP A 114 -6.68 -5.48 19.78
C ASP A 114 -7.08 -5.11 18.34
N THR A 115 -6.49 -4.07 17.76
CA THR A 115 -6.74 -3.66 16.38
C THR A 115 -6.05 -4.60 15.41
N THR A 116 -6.74 -5.12 14.41
CA THR A 116 -6.12 -5.82 13.28
C THR A 116 -5.74 -4.81 12.20
N ILE A 117 -4.50 -4.86 11.75
CA ILE A 117 -4.02 -4.06 10.61
C ILE A 117 -4.00 -4.97 9.39
N GLU A 118 -4.78 -4.61 8.38
CA GLU A 118 -4.83 -5.32 7.11
C GLU A 118 -4.14 -4.48 6.02
N ILE A 119 -3.31 -5.11 5.20
CA ILE A 119 -2.48 -4.46 4.19
C ILE A 119 -2.79 -5.04 2.82
N CYS A 120 -2.86 -4.17 1.82
CA CYS A 120 -3.01 -4.56 0.41
C CYS A 120 -2.37 -3.51 -0.51
N GLY A 121 -2.36 -3.74 -1.82
CA GLY A 121 -1.91 -2.77 -2.82
C GLY A 121 -0.71 -3.22 -3.65
N VAL A 122 0.10 -2.28 -4.10
CA VAL A 122 1.20 -2.50 -5.06
C VAL A 122 2.49 -1.76 -4.68
N CYS A 123 3.66 -2.24 -5.12
CA CYS A 123 3.90 -3.63 -5.56
C CYS A 123 4.16 -4.52 -4.36
N THR A 124 3.63 -5.75 -4.38
CA THR A 124 3.77 -6.69 -3.27
C THR A 124 5.21 -6.86 -2.82
N ASP A 125 6.11 -6.99 -3.78
CA ASP A 125 7.54 -7.27 -3.60
C ASP A 125 8.40 -6.02 -3.36
N ILE A 126 7.80 -4.83 -3.36
CA ILE A 126 8.51 -3.56 -3.14
C ILE A 126 7.85 -2.79 -1.99
N CYS A 127 6.83 -1.99 -2.29
CA CYS A 127 6.22 -1.08 -1.31
C CYS A 127 5.41 -1.83 -0.25
N VAL A 128 4.63 -2.86 -0.64
CA VAL A 128 3.80 -3.60 0.32
C VAL A 128 4.66 -4.31 1.36
N VAL A 129 5.62 -5.15 0.95
CA VAL A 129 6.50 -5.87 1.87
C VAL A 129 7.34 -4.91 2.73
N SER A 130 7.84 -3.82 2.15
CA SER A 130 8.62 -2.82 2.89
C SER A 130 7.80 -2.19 4.03
N ASN A 131 6.57 -1.76 3.74
CA ASN A 131 5.68 -1.20 4.76
C ASN A 131 5.26 -2.23 5.80
N ALA A 132 4.95 -3.46 5.37
CA ALA A 132 4.56 -4.56 6.25
C ALA A 132 5.67 -4.89 7.28
N LEU A 133 6.92 -4.97 6.84
CA LEU A 133 8.07 -5.26 7.73
C LEU A 133 8.38 -4.09 8.66
N ILE A 134 8.29 -2.85 8.18
CA ILE A 134 8.44 -1.67 9.03
C ILE A 134 7.34 -1.63 10.10
N MET A 135 6.08 -1.88 9.72
CA MET A 135 5.00 -1.97 10.71
C MET A 135 5.24 -3.08 11.73
N ARG A 136 5.67 -4.26 11.32
CA ARG A 136 6.02 -5.34 12.24
C ARG A 136 7.13 -4.94 13.21
N ALA A 137 8.14 -4.20 12.75
CA ALA A 137 9.24 -3.72 13.60
C ALA A 137 8.75 -2.74 14.69
N PHE A 138 7.83 -1.84 14.34
CA PHE A 138 7.25 -0.90 15.31
C PHE A 138 6.18 -1.53 16.21
N ARG A 139 5.54 -2.62 15.76
CA ARG A 139 4.38 -3.24 16.42
C ARG A 139 4.55 -4.75 16.51
N PRO A 140 5.47 -5.22 17.40
CA PRO A 140 5.85 -6.64 17.44
C PRO A 140 4.70 -7.56 17.85
N ASN A 141 3.73 -7.07 18.60
CA ASN A 141 2.59 -7.86 19.09
C ASN A 141 1.28 -7.60 18.32
N GLN A 142 1.28 -6.70 17.34
CA GLN A 142 0.09 -6.35 16.58
C GLN A 142 -0.30 -7.49 15.62
N LYS A 143 -1.59 -7.79 15.51
CA LYS A 143 -2.08 -8.63 14.43
C LYS A 143 -1.98 -7.85 13.12
N ILE A 144 -1.17 -8.36 12.17
CA ILE A 144 -1.00 -7.78 10.85
C ILE A 144 -1.31 -8.86 9.82
N GLU A 145 -2.20 -8.55 8.90
CA GLU A 145 -2.67 -9.43 7.82
C GLU A 145 -2.38 -8.79 6.46
N CYS A 146 -1.99 -9.60 5.48
CA CYS A 146 -1.81 -9.17 4.10
C CYS A 146 -2.77 -9.94 3.18
N HIS A 147 -3.63 -9.21 2.47
CA HIS A 147 -4.55 -9.80 1.50
C HIS A 147 -3.81 -10.11 0.19
N LYS A 148 -3.44 -11.37 -0.04
CA LYS A 148 -2.69 -11.77 -1.23
C LYS A 148 -3.40 -11.43 -2.54
N ASP A 149 -4.71 -11.66 -2.60
CA ASP A 149 -5.51 -11.44 -3.82
C ASP A 149 -5.85 -9.96 -4.04
N TRP A 150 -5.52 -9.07 -3.08
CA TRP A 150 -5.65 -7.62 -3.20
C TRP A 150 -4.28 -6.95 -3.38
N CYS A 151 -3.27 -7.74 -3.68
CA CYS A 151 -1.93 -7.27 -3.97
C CYS A 151 -1.51 -7.71 -5.37
N ALA A 152 -0.62 -6.94 -5.99
CA ALA A 152 0.05 -7.30 -7.22
C ALA A 152 1.53 -6.98 -7.14
N GLY A 153 2.39 -7.93 -7.53
CA GLY A 153 3.83 -7.76 -7.59
C GLY A 153 4.32 -7.40 -8.99
N THR A 154 5.61 -7.13 -9.10
CA THR A 154 6.28 -6.88 -10.39
C THR A 154 6.28 -8.12 -11.30
N SER A 155 6.17 -9.30 -10.71
CA SER A 155 5.93 -10.58 -11.36
C SER A 155 5.25 -11.54 -10.40
N ILE A 156 4.69 -12.64 -10.91
CA ILE A 156 4.08 -13.68 -10.06
C ILE A 156 5.11 -14.24 -9.08
N ALA A 157 6.32 -14.55 -9.55
CA ALA A 157 7.39 -15.10 -8.70
C ALA A 157 7.84 -14.13 -7.62
N ALA A 158 7.94 -12.84 -7.91
CA ALA A 158 8.30 -11.81 -6.95
C ALA A 158 7.19 -11.59 -5.91
N HIS A 159 5.93 -11.58 -6.35
CA HIS A 159 4.75 -11.53 -5.47
C HIS A 159 4.76 -12.68 -4.46
N GLU A 160 4.87 -13.92 -4.92
CA GLU A 160 4.90 -15.10 -4.05
C GLU A 160 6.09 -15.10 -3.08
N ALA A 161 7.27 -14.66 -3.55
CA ALA A 161 8.45 -14.54 -2.69
C ALA A 161 8.24 -13.51 -1.58
N ALA A 162 7.64 -12.36 -1.88
CA ALA A 162 7.33 -11.33 -0.89
C ALA A 162 6.31 -11.81 0.14
N LEU A 163 5.26 -12.52 -0.28
CA LEU A 163 4.29 -13.12 0.64
C LEU A 163 4.98 -14.09 1.61
N LYS A 164 5.88 -14.94 1.11
CA LYS A 164 6.67 -15.85 1.95
C LYS A 164 7.57 -15.14 2.96
N VAL A 165 8.18 -14.00 2.57
CA VAL A 165 8.95 -13.17 3.51
C VAL A 165 8.04 -12.61 4.60
N MET A 166 6.86 -12.11 4.24
CA MET A 166 5.88 -11.59 5.20
C MET A 166 5.44 -12.68 6.19
N GLU A 167 5.10 -13.89 5.72
CA GLU A 167 4.77 -15.03 6.59
C GLU A 167 5.91 -15.37 7.56
N SER A 168 7.16 -15.41 7.07
CA SER A 168 8.33 -15.66 7.90
C SER A 168 8.53 -14.59 8.99
N CYS A 169 8.06 -13.38 8.73
CA CYS A 169 8.08 -12.24 9.66
C CYS A 169 6.78 -12.12 10.48
N GLN A 170 5.97 -13.18 10.56
CA GLN A 170 4.76 -13.25 11.38
C GLN A 170 3.66 -12.26 10.92
N ILE A 171 3.57 -12.01 9.64
CA ILE A 171 2.45 -11.33 8.99
C ILE A 171 1.59 -12.41 8.36
N GLU A 172 0.33 -12.48 8.75
CA GLU A 172 -0.60 -13.50 8.25
C GLU A 172 -0.98 -13.16 6.80
N VAL A 173 -0.80 -14.11 5.88
CA VAL A 173 -1.22 -13.97 4.48
C VAL A 173 -2.59 -14.63 4.32
N ILE A 174 -3.57 -13.85 3.91
CA ILE A 174 -4.98 -14.25 3.78
C ILE A 174 -5.49 -14.06 2.35
#